data_b2ae628a289f7df31b108ce38bdd0944
#
_entry.id   b2ae628a289f7df31b108ce38bdd0944
#
_cell.length_a   1.000
_cell.length_b   1.000
_cell.length_c   1.000
_cell.angle_alpha   90.00
_cell.angle_beta   90.00
_cell.angle_gamma   90.00
#
_symmetry.space_group_name_H-M   'P 1'
#
loop_
_entity.id
_entity.type
_entity.pdbx_description
1 polymer ?
#
loop_
_entity_poly.entity_id
_entity_poly.type
_entity_poly.pdbx_seq_one_letter_code
_entity_poly.pdbx_strand_id
1 'polypeptide(L)'
;MKAFVCNEFGPIDIHKVEEVAEPELLDGQVLIDVKAAGVSFPEVLIVQGLYQFKPPFPFIPGGEVAGEISKIGNGVEDFKEGDRVIAMTGNGGMAEKVAVFASTLFKLPDSMSFAEGA
;
A
#
# COMPACT_ATOMS: atom_id res chain seq x y z
N MET A 1 -5.64 7.97 9.61
CA MET A 1 -5.59 8.11 8.13
C MET A 1 -6.80 7.48 7.48
N LYS A 2 -7.10 7.85 6.26
CA LYS A 2 -8.15 7.23 5.47
C LYS A 2 -7.63 6.01 4.73
N ALA A 3 -8.42 4.94 4.74
CA ALA A 3 -8.10 3.71 4.03
C ALA A 3 -9.39 3.02 3.57
N PHE A 4 -9.30 2.32 2.46
CA PHE A 4 -10.37 1.43 2.01
C PHE A 4 -10.26 0.12 2.80
N VAL A 5 -11.28 -0.21 3.59
CA VAL A 5 -11.19 -1.30 4.58
C VAL A 5 -12.15 -2.43 4.25
N CYS A 6 -11.64 -3.64 4.32
CA CYS A 6 -12.44 -4.86 4.24
C CYS A 6 -12.58 -5.45 5.65
N ASN A 7 -13.78 -5.36 6.22
CA ASN A 7 -14.10 -5.90 7.54
C ASN A 7 -14.70 -7.31 7.48
N GLU A 8 -15.23 -7.68 6.33
CA GLU A 8 -15.82 -8.98 6.03
C GLU A 8 -15.79 -9.20 4.54
N PHE A 9 -15.83 -10.44 4.09
CA PHE A 9 -16.01 -10.72 2.67
C PHE A 9 -17.44 -10.43 2.23
N GLY A 10 -17.59 -9.94 1.01
CA GLY A 10 -18.91 -9.66 0.45
C GLY A 10 -18.82 -8.86 -0.84
N PRO A 11 -19.98 -8.43 -1.39
CA PRO A 11 -20.01 -7.63 -2.61
C PRO A 11 -19.12 -6.38 -2.48
N ILE A 12 -18.59 -5.91 -3.60
CA ILE A 12 -17.64 -4.78 -3.63
C ILE A 12 -18.21 -3.54 -2.96
N ASP A 13 -19.50 -3.31 -3.11
CA ASP A 13 -20.19 -2.09 -2.64
C ASP A 13 -20.42 -2.01 -1.13
N ILE A 14 -20.15 -3.07 -0.36
CA ILE A 14 -20.25 -3.02 1.10
C ILE A 14 -18.99 -2.48 1.77
N HIS A 15 -17.87 -2.46 1.07
CA HIS A 15 -16.60 -2.00 1.61
C HIS A 15 -16.51 -0.48 1.50
N LYS A 16 -15.88 0.16 2.48
CA LYS A 16 -15.90 1.62 2.60
C LYS A 16 -14.54 2.17 2.97
N VAL A 17 -14.37 3.45 2.70
CA VAL A 17 -13.25 4.23 3.25
C VAL A 17 -13.57 4.54 4.72
N GLU A 18 -12.62 4.23 5.60
CA GLU A 18 -12.73 4.42 7.04
C GLU A 18 -11.49 5.13 7.57
N GLU A 19 -11.64 5.75 8.75
CA GLU A 19 -10.49 6.25 9.50
C GLU A 19 -9.84 5.11 10.26
N VAL A 20 -8.53 4.93 10.07
CA VAL A 20 -7.73 3.90 10.73
C VAL A 20 -6.43 4.50 11.24
N ALA A 21 -5.78 3.82 12.17
CA ALA A 21 -4.46 4.22 12.64
C ALA A 21 -3.43 4.15 11.52
N GLU A 22 -2.44 5.04 11.54
CA GLU A 22 -1.30 4.94 10.65
C GLU A 22 -0.50 3.67 10.94
N PRO A 23 0.14 3.04 9.94
CA PRO A 23 0.95 1.85 10.19
C PRO A 23 2.19 2.18 11.03
N GLU A 24 2.60 1.25 11.87
CA GLU A 24 3.86 1.35 12.59
C GLU A 24 5.03 1.14 11.63
N LEU A 25 6.09 1.89 11.84
CA LEU A 25 7.32 1.77 11.07
C LEU A 25 8.29 0.84 11.80
N LEU A 26 8.54 -0.32 11.22
CA LEU A 26 9.48 -1.30 11.74
C LEU A 26 10.88 -1.10 11.16
N ASP A 27 11.88 -1.74 11.78
CA ASP A 27 13.25 -1.75 11.23
C ASP A 27 13.25 -2.37 9.82
N GLY A 28 14.02 -1.78 8.93
CA GLY A 28 14.08 -2.21 7.52
C GLY A 28 12.94 -1.71 6.64
N GLN A 29 11.99 -1.00 7.23
CA GLN A 29 10.83 -0.47 6.49
C GLN A 29 10.96 1.02 6.20
N VAL A 30 10.20 1.46 5.22
CA VAL A 30 9.93 2.89 4.96
C VAL A 30 8.43 3.13 5.03
N LEU A 31 8.05 4.34 5.41
CA LEU A 31 6.67 4.79 5.36
C LEU A 31 6.49 5.60 4.07
N ILE A 32 5.51 5.22 3.27
CA ILE A 32 5.21 5.85 1.99
C ILE A 32 3.92 6.65 2.09
N ASP A 33 3.96 7.91 1.68
CA ASP A 33 2.76 8.68 1.36
C ASP A 33 2.27 8.21 -0.01
N VAL A 34 1.15 7.49 -0.04
CA VAL A 34 0.62 6.92 -1.26
C VAL A 34 0.03 8.00 -2.15
N LYS A 35 0.50 8.10 -3.37
CA LYS A 35 0.01 9.05 -4.38
C LYS A 35 -0.88 8.37 -5.41
N ALA A 36 -0.65 7.08 -5.66
CA ALA A 36 -1.47 6.27 -6.55
C ALA A 36 -1.39 4.82 -6.10
N ALA A 37 -2.51 4.11 -6.18
CA ALA A 37 -2.58 2.68 -5.91
C ALA A 37 -3.24 1.98 -7.09
N GLY A 38 -2.64 0.87 -7.52
CA GLY A 38 -3.21 0.06 -8.58
C GLY A 38 -4.44 -0.69 -8.11
N VAL A 39 -5.46 -0.76 -8.95
CA VAL A 39 -6.62 -1.62 -8.75
C VAL A 39 -6.62 -2.65 -9.87
N SER A 40 -6.42 -3.90 -9.51
CA SER A 40 -6.34 -4.98 -10.47
C SER A 40 -7.30 -6.12 -10.09
N PHE A 41 -7.32 -7.16 -10.89
CA PHE A 41 -8.27 -8.26 -10.69
C PHE A 41 -8.15 -8.94 -9.32
N PRO A 42 -6.95 -9.17 -8.75
CA PRO A 42 -6.85 -9.72 -7.40
C PRO A 42 -7.57 -8.91 -6.32
N GLU A 43 -7.52 -7.59 -6.36
CA GLU A 43 -8.20 -6.74 -5.37
C GLU A 43 -9.72 -6.91 -5.44
N VAL A 44 -10.26 -7.05 -6.64
CA VAL A 44 -11.70 -7.29 -6.84
C VAL A 44 -12.12 -8.62 -6.25
N LEU A 45 -11.30 -9.65 -6.36
CA LEU A 45 -11.57 -10.98 -5.84
C LEU A 45 -11.37 -11.08 -4.33
N ILE A 46 -10.31 -10.46 -3.81
CA ILE A 46 -9.91 -10.64 -2.41
C ILE A 46 -10.97 -10.11 -1.44
N VAL A 47 -11.59 -8.97 -1.76
CA VAL A 47 -12.63 -8.38 -0.90
C VAL A 47 -13.95 -9.18 -0.91
N GLN A 48 -14.12 -10.03 -1.90
CA GLN A 48 -15.28 -10.92 -2.01
C GLN A 48 -15.03 -12.32 -1.44
N GLY A 49 -13.81 -12.61 -1.00
CA GLY A 49 -13.43 -13.93 -0.52
C GLY A 49 -13.23 -14.95 -1.62
N LEU A 50 -13.04 -14.50 -2.87
CA LEU A 50 -12.90 -15.35 -4.05
C LEU A 50 -11.44 -15.57 -4.46
N TYR A 51 -10.51 -14.97 -3.73
CA TYR A 51 -9.09 -15.14 -3.98
C TYR A 51 -8.51 -16.21 -3.06
N GLN A 52 -7.46 -16.88 -3.50
CA GLN A 52 -6.83 -17.96 -2.73
C GLN A 52 -6.15 -17.46 -1.45
N PHE A 53 -5.66 -16.22 -1.42
CA PHE A 53 -5.14 -15.61 -0.21
C PHE A 53 -6.26 -14.85 0.51
N LYS A 54 -6.46 -15.17 1.79
CA LYS A 54 -7.50 -14.58 2.64
C LYS A 54 -6.84 -13.94 3.86
N PRO A 55 -6.55 -12.62 3.82
CA PRO A 55 -5.97 -11.93 4.97
C PRO A 55 -6.92 -11.95 6.18
N PRO A 56 -6.38 -11.84 7.41
CA PRO A 56 -7.23 -11.65 8.60
C PRO A 56 -7.92 -10.29 8.57
N PHE A 57 -9.14 -10.24 9.09
CA PHE A 57 -9.91 -9.00 9.19
C PHE A 57 -9.51 -8.16 10.40
N PRO A 58 -9.62 -6.82 10.34
CA PRO A 58 -9.84 -6.07 9.11
C PRO A 58 -8.56 -5.98 8.28
N PHE A 59 -8.68 -5.87 6.97
CA PHE A 59 -7.50 -5.63 6.13
C PHE A 59 -7.76 -4.53 5.11
N ILE A 60 -6.67 -3.96 4.61
CA ILE A 60 -6.68 -2.96 3.55
C ILE A 60 -6.15 -3.64 2.29
N PRO A 61 -6.93 -3.71 1.21
CA PRO A 61 -6.42 -4.27 -0.04
C PRO A 61 -5.44 -3.34 -0.74
N GLY A 62 -4.87 -3.78 -1.83
CA GLY A 62 -3.96 -2.99 -2.66
C GLY A 62 -2.55 -3.55 -2.64
N GLY A 63 -2.17 -4.21 -3.73
CA GLY A 63 -0.90 -4.93 -3.84
C GLY A 63 0.25 -4.11 -4.40
N GLU A 64 -0.01 -2.92 -4.94
CA GLU A 64 1.01 -2.08 -5.56
C GLU A 64 0.65 -0.61 -5.45
N VAL A 65 1.66 0.21 -5.17
CA VAL A 65 1.50 1.67 -5.03
C VAL A 65 2.69 2.40 -5.64
N ALA A 66 2.47 3.68 -5.93
CA ALA A 66 3.54 4.65 -6.15
C ALA A 66 3.34 5.82 -5.19
N GLY A 67 4.42 6.36 -4.67
CA GLY A 67 4.36 7.45 -3.72
C GLY A 67 5.73 8.00 -3.33
N GLU A 68 5.74 8.78 -2.28
CA GLU A 68 6.94 9.40 -1.75
C GLU A 68 7.25 8.87 -0.35
N ILE A 69 8.51 8.61 -0.08
CA ILE A 69 8.96 8.18 1.25
C ILE A 69 8.83 9.35 2.21
N SER A 70 8.06 9.17 3.29
CA SER A 70 7.89 10.18 4.34
C SER A 70 8.75 9.90 5.57
N LYS A 71 9.07 8.64 5.85
CA LYS A 71 9.95 8.24 6.96
C LYS A 71 10.76 7.02 6.58
N ILE A 72 11.96 6.94 7.15
CA ILE A 72 12.90 5.84 6.96
C ILE A 72 13.06 5.12 8.29
N GLY A 73 12.87 3.81 8.28
CA GLY A 73 13.14 2.94 9.43
C GLY A 73 14.61 2.63 9.60
N ASN A 74 14.98 2.11 10.76
CA ASN A 74 16.36 1.74 11.04
C ASN A 74 16.87 0.68 10.05
N GLY A 75 18.12 0.86 9.60
CA GLY A 75 18.78 -0.10 8.72
C GLY A 75 18.53 0.10 7.23
N VAL A 76 17.70 1.07 6.85
CA VAL A 76 17.46 1.41 5.43
C VAL A 76 18.52 2.41 4.98
N GLU A 77 19.33 2.03 4.00
CA GLU A 77 20.46 2.85 3.53
C GLU A 77 20.30 3.38 2.10
N ASP A 78 19.58 2.65 1.25
CA ASP A 78 19.50 2.94 -0.19
C ASP A 78 18.43 3.97 -0.56
N PHE A 79 17.62 4.39 0.40
CA PHE A 79 16.51 5.31 0.19
C PHE A 79 16.54 6.42 1.22
N LYS A 80 15.93 7.55 0.89
CA LYS A 80 15.83 8.71 1.78
C LYS A 80 14.43 9.32 1.71
N GLU A 81 14.11 10.14 2.70
CA GLU A 81 12.85 10.92 2.70
C GLU A 81 12.76 11.77 1.43
N GLY A 82 11.57 11.79 0.84
CA GLY A 82 11.30 12.50 -0.41
C GLY A 82 11.52 11.68 -1.67
N ASP A 83 12.14 10.50 -1.58
CA ASP A 83 12.33 9.66 -2.75
C ASP A 83 10.98 9.21 -3.31
N ARG A 84 10.85 9.28 -4.63
CA ARG A 84 9.70 8.77 -5.37
C ARG A 84 9.92 7.30 -5.66
N VAL A 85 8.97 6.47 -5.26
CA VAL A 85 9.13 5.01 -5.32
C VAL A 85 7.86 4.30 -5.80
N ILE A 86 8.08 3.08 -6.28
CA ILE A 86 7.05 2.07 -6.54
C ILE A 86 7.26 0.97 -5.51
N ALA A 87 6.19 0.47 -4.93
CA ALA A 87 6.26 -0.61 -3.95
C ALA A 87 5.27 -1.72 -4.26
N MET A 88 5.75 -2.95 -4.10
CA MET A 88 4.90 -4.14 -4.05
C MET A 88 4.50 -4.34 -2.60
N THR A 89 3.24 -4.14 -2.28
CA THR A 89 2.76 -4.12 -0.89
C THR A 89 2.12 -5.43 -0.44
N GLY A 90 1.69 -6.26 -1.39
CA GLY A 90 0.85 -7.41 -1.09
C GLY A 90 -0.56 -6.99 -0.68
N ASN A 91 -0.68 -6.27 0.42
CA ASN A 91 -1.89 -5.60 0.90
C ASN A 91 -1.49 -4.24 1.49
N GLY A 92 -2.49 -3.42 1.78
CA GLY A 92 -2.27 -2.15 2.47
C GLY A 92 -2.17 -0.93 1.57
N GLY A 93 -2.15 -1.12 0.26
CA GLY A 93 -1.90 -0.01 -0.67
C GLY A 93 -3.04 0.98 -0.83
N MET A 94 -4.28 0.57 -0.57
CA MET A 94 -5.45 1.45 -0.70
C MET A 94 -5.66 2.29 0.57
N ALA A 95 -4.63 3.04 0.96
CA ALA A 95 -4.62 3.90 2.14
C ALA A 95 -3.75 5.14 1.85
N GLU A 96 -3.86 6.14 2.68
CA GLU A 96 -3.02 7.35 2.54
C GLU A 96 -1.54 7.05 2.78
N LYS A 97 -1.24 6.10 3.66
CA LYS A 97 0.14 5.70 3.98
C LYS A 97 0.25 4.17 4.07
N VAL A 98 1.42 3.67 3.71
CA VAL A 98 1.74 2.25 3.85
C VAL A 98 3.20 2.09 4.29
N ALA A 99 3.45 1.14 5.19
CA ALA A 99 4.80 0.75 5.60
C ALA A 99 5.21 -0.51 4.85
N VAL A 100 6.35 -0.47 4.20
CA VAL A 100 6.86 -1.59 3.41
C VAL A 100 8.36 -1.79 3.66
N PHE A 101 8.83 -3.03 3.51
CA PHE A 101 10.27 -3.30 3.56
C PHE A 101 10.97 -2.69 2.35
N ALA A 102 12.13 -2.09 2.57
CA ALA A 102 12.90 -1.43 1.52
C ALA A 102 13.26 -2.38 0.35
N SER A 103 13.34 -3.68 0.63
CA SER A 103 13.59 -4.71 -0.40
C SER A 103 12.50 -4.82 -1.46
N THR A 104 11.31 -4.29 -1.21
CA THR A 104 10.18 -4.33 -2.15
C THR A 104 10.06 -3.06 -2.99
N LEU A 105 11.00 -2.12 -2.83
CA LEU A 105 10.94 -0.81 -3.46
C LEU A 105 11.73 -0.76 -4.76
N PHE A 106 11.20 0.04 -5.69
CA PHE A 106 11.90 0.47 -6.90
C PHE A 106 11.82 1.99 -6.98
N LYS A 107 12.90 2.64 -7.40
CA LYS A 107 12.87 4.08 -7.62
C LYS A 107 12.01 4.41 -8.83
N LEU A 108 11.09 5.36 -8.67
CA LEU A 108 10.27 5.85 -9.76
C LEU A 108 11.05 6.90 -10.54
N PRO A 109 11.25 6.71 -11.87
CA PRO A 109 11.94 7.72 -12.67
C PRO A 109 11.23 9.07 -12.64
N ASP A 110 11.99 10.16 -12.66
CA ASP A 110 11.44 11.52 -12.62
C ASP A 110 10.50 11.82 -13.80
N SER A 111 10.72 11.16 -14.93
CA SER A 111 9.88 11.30 -16.14
C SER A 111 8.55 10.56 -16.06
N MET A 112 8.35 9.73 -15.04
CA MET A 112 7.15 8.91 -14.87
C MET A 112 6.27 9.49 -13.77
N SER A 113 4.97 9.57 -14.02
CA SER A 113 4.00 10.00 -13.00
C SER A 113 3.76 8.89 -11.97
N PHE A 114 3.21 9.25 -10.82
CA PHE A 114 2.81 8.24 -9.82
C PHE A 114 1.75 7.28 -10.38
N ALA A 115 0.81 7.79 -11.15
CA ALA A 115 -0.23 6.95 -11.77
C ALA A 115 0.37 5.93 -12.75
N GLU A 116 1.40 6.33 -13.50
CA GLU A 116 2.09 5.41 -14.41
C GLU A 116 2.88 4.34 -13.65
N GLY A 117 3.42 4.70 -12.47
CA GLY A 117 4.23 3.80 -11.65
C GLY A 117 3.43 2.80 -10.83
N ALA A 118 2.21 3.14 -10.50
CA ALA A 118 1.37 2.31 -9.63
C ALA A 118 0.89 1.03 -10.31
#